data_f6ebbd87202a671931d14d42c99c5a28
#
_entry.id   f6ebbd87202a671931d14d42c99c5a28
#
_cell.length_a   1.000
_cell.length_b   1.000
_cell.length_c   1.000
_cell.angle_alpha   90.00
_cell.angle_beta   90.00
_cell.angle_gamma   90.00
#
_symmetry.space_group_name_H-M   'P 1'
#
loop_
_entity.id
_entity.type
_entity.pdbx_description
1 polymer ?
#
loop_
_entity_poly.entity_id
_entity_poly.type
_entity_poly.pdbx_seq_one_letter_code
_entity_poly.pdbx_strand_id
1 'polypeptide(L)'
;GTGKYERLLERCASLEAVPTAVVHPCEISALEGAVEAAAKGLVLPWYVGPAEKINDLAASKGLEIDASRIVDARHSHESATKAVELVRLGKAELLMKGSLHTDELLSAVVARDAGLRTGRRISHVFIMDVPTYHKVLIITDAAINIAPTLEDKVDICQNAIDLALSLGVERPKLAILAAVETVNSKMSATLDAAALCKMAERGQITGALLDGP
;
A
#
# COMPACT_ATOMS: atom_id res chain seq x y z
N GLY A 1 11.42 17.10 -14.10
CA GLY A 1 10.71 15.86 -13.76
C GLY A 1 10.18 15.18 -15.01
N THR A 2 9.87 13.90 -14.95
CA THR A 2 9.31 13.12 -16.08
C THR A 2 7.82 13.42 -16.30
N GLY A 3 7.17 14.15 -15.41
CA GLY A 3 5.73 14.44 -15.39
C GLY A 3 4.85 13.24 -15.02
N LYS A 4 5.43 12.09 -14.62
CA LYS A 4 4.64 10.90 -14.27
C LYS A 4 3.94 11.06 -12.93
N TYR A 5 4.63 11.62 -11.95
CA TYR A 5 4.06 11.93 -10.64
C TYR A 5 2.96 12.98 -10.74
N GLU A 6 3.21 14.05 -11.50
CA GLU A 6 2.24 15.12 -11.73
C GLU A 6 0.96 14.57 -12.38
N ARG A 7 1.08 13.71 -13.39
CA ARG A 7 -0.09 13.06 -14.02
C ARG A 7 -0.88 12.18 -13.04
N LEU A 8 -0.19 11.52 -12.10
CA LEU A 8 -0.85 10.75 -11.05
C LEU A 8 -1.67 11.67 -10.13
N LEU A 9 -1.10 12.79 -9.71
CA LEU A 9 -1.81 13.79 -8.90
C LEU A 9 -3.00 14.42 -9.65
N GLU A 10 -2.83 14.76 -10.92
CA GLU A 10 -3.90 15.27 -11.78
C GLU A 10 -5.08 14.29 -11.86
N ARG A 11 -4.78 13.00 -11.98
CA ARG A 11 -5.82 11.96 -11.97
C ARG A 11 -6.57 11.90 -10.64
N CYS A 12 -5.92 12.17 -9.53
CA CYS A 12 -6.54 12.21 -8.21
C CYS A 12 -7.34 13.49 -7.97
N ALA A 13 -7.07 14.58 -8.67
CA ALA A 13 -7.66 15.91 -8.41
C ALA A 13 -9.20 15.95 -8.54
N SER A 14 -9.79 15.04 -9.31
CA SER A 14 -11.24 14.92 -9.47
C SER A 14 -11.90 13.95 -8.48
N LEU A 15 -11.12 13.27 -7.66
CA LEU A 15 -11.60 12.30 -6.69
C LEU A 15 -11.80 12.96 -5.33
N GLU A 16 -12.74 12.44 -4.54
CA GLU A 16 -12.91 12.84 -3.16
C GLU A 16 -11.73 12.41 -2.29
N ALA A 17 -11.38 13.22 -1.29
CA ALA A 17 -10.34 12.86 -0.32
C ALA A 17 -10.74 11.61 0.46
N VAL A 18 -9.82 10.66 0.58
CA VAL A 18 -10.09 9.36 1.21
C VAL A 18 -9.93 9.47 2.73
N PRO A 19 -10.96 9.10 3.52
CA PRO A 19 -10.82 9.01 4.97
C PRO A 19 -9.69 8.05 5.34
N THR A 20 -8.69 8.56 6.05
CA THR A 20 -7.43 7.84 6.29
C THR A 20 -7.05 7.89 7.76
N ALA A 21 -6.81 6.74 8.38
CA ALA A 21 -6.24 6.68 9.71
C ALA A 21 -4.71 6.77 9.65
N VAL A 22 -4.16 7.88 10.12
CA VAL A 22 -2.72 8.11 10.22
C VAL A 22 -2.24 7.52 11.54
N VAL A 23 -1.47 6.45 11.47
CA VAL A 23 -1.16 5.61 12.62
C VAL A 23 0.11 6.08 13.31
N HIS A 24 -0.04 6.62 14.51
CA HIS A 24 1.06 7.04 15.39
C HIS A 24 2.02 8.06 14.75
N PRO A 25 1.52 9.22 14.28
CA PRO A 25 2.35 10.24 13.63
C PRO A 25 3.12 11.08 14.66
N CYS A 26 4.03 10.41 15.40
CA CYS A 26 4.76 10.99 16.53
C CYS A 26 6.16 11.50 16.17
N GLU A 27 6.47 11.55 14.87
CA GLU A 27 7.66 12.20 14.30
C GLU A 27 7.22 13.24 13.29
N ILE A 28 8.03 14.30 13.16
CA ILE A 28 7.64 15.44 12.34
C ILE A 28 7.43 15.06 10.87
N SER A 29 8.27 14.22 10.31
CA SER A 29 8.16 13.78 8.91
C SER A 29 6.85 13.02 8.63
N ALA A 30 6.40 12.21 9.58
CA ALA A 30 5.15 11.47 9.46
C ALA A 30 3.93 12.41 9.53
N LEU A 31 3.96 13.37 10.44
CA LEU A 31 2.87 14.34 10.58
C LEU A 31 2.82 15.31 9.40
N GLU A 32 3.97 15.85 8.97
CA GLU A 32 4.07 16.71 7.77
C GLU A 32 3.54 15.99 6.53
N GLY A 33 3.91 14.72 6.31
CA GLY A 33 3.43 13.94 5.17
C GLY A 33 1.91 13.78 5.16
N ALA A 34 1.29 13.56 6.31
CA ALA A 34 -0.17 13.46 6.42
C ALA A 34 -0.85 14.81 6.16
N VAL A 35 -0.32 15.90 6.71
CA VAL A 35 -0.83 17.26 6.51
C VAL A 35 -0.68 17.68 5.05
N GLU A 36 0.45 17.39 4.41
CA GLU A 36 0.67 17.67 2.99
C GLU A 36 -0.32 16.89 2.09
N ALA A 37 -0.52 15.62 2.37
CA ALA A 37 -1.50 14.82 1.63
C ALA A 37 -2.93 15.37 1.78
N ALA A 38 -3.28 15.82 2.98
CA ALA A 38 -4.57 16.48 3.22
C ALA A 38 -4.69 17.81 2.48
N ALA A 39 -3.64 18.63 2.49
CA ALA A 39 -3.62 19.92 1.77
C ALA A 39 -3.75 19.74 0.25
N LYS A 40 -3.25 18.63 -0.29
CA LYS A 40 -3.44 18.25 -1.70
C LYS A 40 -4.81 17.63 -2.01
N GLY A 41 -5.70 17.51 -1.02
CA GLY A 41 -7.01 16.90 -1.19
C GLY A 41 -7.01 15.39 -1.41
N LEU A 42 -5.91 14.70 -1.09
CA LEU A 42 -5.78 13.26 -1.29
C LEU A 42 -6.41 12.45 -0.16
N VAL A 43 -6.25 12.92 1.07
CA VAL A 43 -6.74 12.22 2.26
C VAL A 43 -7.52 13.15 3.19
N LEU A 44 -8.44 12.55 3.94
CA LEU A 44 -9.12 13.18 5.07
C LEU A 44 -8.65 12.47 6.34
N PRO A 45 -7.64 13.02 7.06
CA PRO A 45 -6.94 12.26 8.08
C PRO A 45 -7.69 12.19 9.41
N TRP A 46 -7.63 11.01 10.05
CA TRP A 46 -7.71 10.83 11.48
C TRP A 46 -6.29 10.64 12.01
N TYR A 47 -5.92 11.37 13.05
CA TYR A 47 -4.60 11.26 13.67
C TYR A 47 -4.71 10.37 14.90
N VAL A 48 -4.16 9.15 14.84
CA VAL A 48 -4.29 8.14 15.90
C VAL A 48 -2.99 8.01 16.66
N GLY A 49 -2.95 8.51 17.89
CA GLY A 49 -1.75 8.50 18.72
C GLY A 49 -1.90 9.38 19.96
N PRO A 50 -0.82 9.57 20.73
CA PRO A 50 -0.84 10.44 21.92
C PRO A 50 -1.22 11.86 21.54
N ALA A 51 -2.41 12.31 21.96
CA ALA A 51 -3.00 13.59 21.53
C ALA A 51 -2.11 14.77 21.90
N GLU A 52 -1.57 14.80 23.11
CA GLU A 52 -0.66 15.86 23.56
C GLU A 52 0.57 15.95 22.65
N LYS A 53 1.23 14.84 22.39
CA LYS A 53 2.42 14.79 21.53
C LYS A 53 2.14 15.22 20.09
N ILE A 54 1.00 14.81 19.52
CA ILE A 54 0.60 15.21 18.17
C ILE A 54 0.33 16.72 18.12
N ASN A 55 -0.39 17.28 19.09
CA ASN A 55 -0.64 18.72 19.18
C ASN A 55 0.64 19.54 19.35
N ASP A 56 1.55 19.10 20.24
CA ASP A 56 2.84 19.75 20.47
C ASP A 56 3.70 19.74 19.21
N LEU A 57 3.74 18.62 18.52
CA LEU A 57 4.48 18.45 17.28
C LEU A 57 3.94 19.39 16.17
N ALA A 58 2.62 19.44 16.02
CA ALA A 58 1.96 20.32 15.07
C ALA A 58 2.25 21.79 15.38
N ALA A 59 2.11 22.20 16.65
CA ALA A 59 2.39 23.57 17.10
C ALA A 59 3.84 23.96 16.87
N SER A 60 4.80 23.05 17.15
CA SER A 60 6.24 23.31 16.99
C SER A 60 6.66 23.61 15.54
N LYS A 61 5.87 23.18 14.57
CA LYS A 61 6.12 23.35 13.13
C LYS A 61 5.08 24.21 12.42
N GLY A 62 4.14 24.76 13.16
CA GLY A 62 3.06 25.58 12.58
C GLY A 62 2.15 24.80 11.64
N LEU A 63 1.98 23.50 11.89
CA LEU A 63 1.09 22.65 11.10
C LEU A 63 -0.35 22.83 11.60
N GLU A 64 -1.26 23.06 10.68
CA GLU A 64 -2.70 23.13 11.00
C GLU A 64 -3.30 21.73 10.92
N ILE A 65 -3.80 21.23 12.04
CA ILE A 65 -4.54 19.98 12.16
C ILE A 65 -5.88 20.23 12.85
N ASP A 66 -6.89 19.47 12.44
CA ASP A 66 -8.19 19.48 13.11
C ASP A 66 -8.11 18.60 14.38
N ALA A 67 -8.09 19.25 15.55
CA ALA A 67 -8.01 18.55 16.83
C ALA A 67 -9.19 17.60 17.09
N SER A 68 -10.34 17.83 16.47
CA SER A 68 -11.51 16.94 16.58
C SER A 68 -11.30 15.58 15.85
N ARG A 69 -10.28 15.51 15.02
CA ARG A 69 -9.91 14.30 14.29
C ARG A 69 -8.70 13.57 14.91
N ILE A 70 -8.31 13.95 16.11
CA ILE A 70 -7.32 13.19 16.90
C ILE A 70 -8.05 12.11 17.68
N VAL A 71 -7.60 10.88 17.53
CA VAL A 71 -8.02 9.73 18.32
C VAL A 71 -6.88 9.39 19.28
N ASP A 72 -7.05 9.68 20.55
CA ASP A 72 -6.02 9.49 21.54
C ASP A 72 -5.67 8.02 21.75
N ALA A 73 -4.36 7.73 21.75
CA ALA A 73 -3.81 6.41 22.00
C ALA A 73 -2.45 6.57 22.70
N ARG A 74 -2.18 5.76 23.71
CA ARG A 74 -1.03 5.93 24.62
C ARG A 74 0.30 5.55 24.00
N HIS A 75 0.31 4.54 23.12
CA HIS A 75 1.51 3.98 22.52
C HIS A 75 1.22 3.38 21.13
N SER A 76 2.26 2.98 20.41
CA SER A 76 2.17 2.54 19.00
C SER A 76 1.22 1.34 18.78
N HIS A 77 1.23 0.36 19.67
CA HIS A 77 0.32 -0.79 19.57
C HIS A 77 -1.15 -0.39 19.73
N GLU A 78 -1.47 0.49 20.68
CA GLU A 78 -2.83 1.01 20.84
C GLU A 78 -3.24 1.88 19.66
N SER A 79 -2.31 2.67 19.13
CA SER A 79 -2.54 3.44 17.89
C SER A 79 -2.90 2.54 16.71
N ALA A 80 -2.16 1.46 16.50
CA ALA A 80 -2.45 0.49 15.44
C ALA A 80 -3.83 -0.16 15.62
N THR A 81 -4.15 -0.59 16.84
CA THR A 81 -5.46 -1.21 17.15
C THR A 81 -6.62 -0.25 16.88
N LYS A 82 -6.54 0.99 17.38
CA LYS A 82 -7.59 2.01 17.17
C LYS A 82 -7.71 2.44 15.72
N ALA A 83 -6.61 2.52 14.99
CA ALA A 83 -6.63 2.82 13.56
C ALA A 83 -7.35 1.73 12.75
N VAL A 84 -7.07 0.46 13.02
CA VAL A 84 -7.77 -0.68 12.42
C VAL A 84 -9.26 -0.67 12.79
N GLU A 85 -9.59 -0.31 14.03
CA GLU A 85 -10.98 -0.16 14.47
C GLU A 85 -11.73 0.92 13.68
N LEU A 86 -11.10 2.07 13.38
CA LEU A 86 -11.69 3.11 12.53
C LEU A 86 -12.07 2.58 11.16
N VAL A 87 -11.22 1.72 10.57
CA VAL A 87 -11.52 1.08 9.28
C VAL A 87 -12.68 0.11 9.41
N ARG A 88 -12.71 -0.71 10.45
CA ARG A 88 -13.81 -1.65 10.71
C ARG A 88 -15.16 -0.95 10.92
N LEU A 89 -15.14 0.24 11.52
CA LEU A 89 -16.33 1.07 11.74
C LEU A 89 -16.74 1.88 10.50
N GLY A 90 -16.01 1.76 9.39
CA GLY A 90 -16.27 2.54 8.17
C GLY A 90 -15.93 4.01 8.26
N LYS A 91 -15.17 4.43 9.29
CA LYS A 91 -14.74 5.82 9.48
C LYS A 91 -13.45 6.15 8.72
N ALA A 92 -12.68 5.15 8.34
CA ALA A 92 -11.51 5.26 7.49
C ALA A 92 -11.48 4.13 6.46
N GLU A 93 -10.87 4.38 5.32
CA GLU A 93 -10.71 3.43 4.21
C GLU A 93 -9.25 3.08 3.96
N LEU A 94 -8.33 3.92 4.44
CA LEU A 94 -6.89 3.75 4.35
C LEU A 94 -6.23 3.81 5.72
N LEU A 95 -5.10 3.12 5.84
CA LEU A 95 -4.15 3.28 6.93
C LEU A 95 -2.86 3.92 6.38
N MET A 96 -2.41 5.02 6.99
CA MET A 96 -1.13 5.65 6.69
C MET A 96 -0.18 5.39 7.86
N LYS A 97 0.89 4.65 7.62
CA LYS A 97 1.87 4.32 8.65
C LYS A 97 2.66 5.56 9.06
N GLY A 98 2.63 5.87 10.35
CA GLY A 98 3.48 6.89 10.98
C GLY A 98 4.77 6.31 11.54
N SER A 99 5.15 6.78 12.74
CA SER A 99 6.40 6.43 13.42
C SER A 99 6.25 5.20 14.34
N LEU A 100 5.87 4.08 13.75
CA LEU A 100 5.86 2.77 14.40
C LEU A 100 6.48 1.72 13.46
N HIS A 101 6.84 0.56 14.00
CA HIS A 101 7.37 -0.54 13.18
C HIS A 101 6.28 -1.14 12.30
N THR A 102 6.67 -1.58 11.10
CA THR A 102 5.73 -2.19 10.13
C THR A 102 5.06 -3.44 10.68
N ASP A 103 5.77 -4.25 11.44
CA ASP A 103 5.24 -5.45 12.09
C ASP A 103 4.18 -5.14 13.15
N GLU A 104 4.31 -4.05 13.90
CA GLU A 104 3.27 -3.60 14.84
C GLU A 104 1.97 -3.27 14.13
N LEU A 105 2.04 -2.52 13.03
CA LEU A 105 0.86 -2.18 12.23
C LEU A 105 0.26 -3.42 11.56
N LEU A 106 1.09 -4.22 10.92
CA LEU A 106 0.63 -5.43 10.23
C LEU A 106 0.03 -6.45 11.19
N SER A 107 0.56 -6.57 12.41
CA SER A 107 -0.03 -7.45 13.44
C SER A 107 -1.48 -7.08 13.75
N ALA A 108 -1.80 -5.79 13.84
CA ALA A 108 -3.17 -5.33 14.03
C ALA A 108 -4.04 -5.58 12.78
N VAL A 109 -3.50 -5.34 11.58
CA VAL A 109 -4.20 -5.54 10.31
C VAL A 109 -4.57 -7.01 10.09
N VAL A 110 -3.68 -7.94 10.39
CA VAL A 110 -3.88 -9.37 10.15
C VAL A 110 -4.47 -10.13 11.34
N ALA A 111 -4.82 -9.46 12.43
CA ALA A 111 -5.48 -10.08 13.57
C ALA A 111 -6.75 -10.83 13.13
N ARG A 112 -6.99 -12.04 13.66
CA ARG A 112 -8.08 -12.92 13.18
C ARG A 112 -9.45 -12.31 13.40
N ASP A 113 -9.73 -11.85 14.62
CA ASP A 113 -11.06 -11.43 15.02
C ASP A 113 -11.27 -9.92 14.94
N ALA A 114 -10.20 -9.14 15.07
CA ALA A 114 -10.23 -7.68 15.14
C ALA A 114 -9.49 -6.97 14.00
N GLY A 115 -8.95 -7.71 13.04
CA GLY A 115 -8.19 -7.18 11.92
C GLY A 115 -9.02 -6.92 10.66
N LEU A 116 -8.32 -6.80 9.55
CA LEU A 116 -8.88 -6.47 8.23
C LEU A 116 -8.67 -7.59 7.20
N ARG A 117 -8.49 -8.83 7.66
CA ARG A 117 -8.23 -9.97 6.78
C ARG A 117 -9.38 -10.19 5.80
N THR A 118 -8.99 -10.49 4.56
CA THR A 118 -9.87 -10.97 3.50
C THR A 118 -9.44 -12.37 3.06
N GLY A 119 -10.01 -12.89 1.98
CA GLY A 119 -9.53 -14.13 1.36
C GLY A 119 -8.24 -13.96 0.56
N ARG A 120 -7.75 -12.72 0.37
CA ARG A 120 -6.57 -12.41 -0.43
C ARG A 120 -5.36 -12.07 0.46
N ARG A 121 -4.19 -12.51 0.04
CA ARG A 121 -2.94 -12.22 0.73
C ARG A 121 -2.53 -10.75 0.58
N ILE A 122 -1.96 -10.16 1.62
CA ILE A 122 -1.33 -8.85 1.57
C ILE A 122 -0.03 -8.92 0.77
N SER A 123 0.23 -7.91 -0.05
CA SER A 123 1.49 -7.71 -0.75
C SER A 123 1.87 -6.23 -0.78
N HIS A 124 3.11 -5.95 -1.13
CA HIS A 124 3.65 -4.60 -1.21
C HIS A 124 3.96 -4.23 -2.66
N VAL A 125 3.64 -3.00 -3.04
CA VAL A 125 3.88 -2.47 -4.38
C VAL A 125 4.61 -1.13 -4.31
N PHE A 126 5.69 -1.00 -5.09
CA PHE A 126 6.29 0.28 -5.43
C PHE A 126 5.82 0.74 -6.80
N ILE A 127 5.49 2.01 -6.92
CA ILE A 127 5.28 2.69 -8.20
C ILE A 127 6.51 3.56 -8.44
N MET A 128 7.33 3.15 -9.42
CA MET A 128 8.63 3.77 -9.69
C MET A 128 8.55 4.75 -10.86
N ASP A 129 8.96 5.98 -10.62
CA ASP A 129 9.22 6.96 -11.66
C ASP A 129 10.70 6.92 -12.07
N VAL A 130 11.02 6.09 -13.05
CA VAL A 130 12.37 5.94 -13.59
C VAL A 130 12.59 6.96 -14.70
N PRO A 131 13.54 7.91 -14.57
CA PRO A 131 13.72 9.00 -15.55
C PRO A 131 14.03 8.52 -16.98
N THR A 132 14.76 7.42 -17.10
CA THR A 132 15.19 6.86 -18.39
C THR A 132 14.18 5.88 -19.00
N TYR A 133 13.06 5.61 -18.34
CA TYR A 133 12.02 4.71 -18.82
C TYR A 133 10.71 5.47 -19.04
N HIS A 134 10.11 5.26 -20.20
CA HIS A 134 8.96 6.06 -20.65
C HIS A 134 7.64 5.79 -19.92
N LYS A 135 7.53 4.65 -19.22
CA LYS A 135 6.36 4.26 -18.43
C LYS A 135 6.68 4.27 -16.94
N VAL A 136 5.64 4.29 -16.12
CA VAL A 136 5.72 3.92 -14.71
C VAL A 136 6.02 2.43 -14.61
N LEU A 137 6.93 2.06 -13.71
CA LEU A 137 7.20 0.66 -13.36
C LEU A 137 6.54 0.33 -12.03
N ILE A 138 5.80 -0.74 -12.00
CA ILE A 138 5.22 -1.32 -10.77
C ILE A 138 6.09 -2.50 -10.37
N ILE A 139 6.64 -2.47 -9.17
CA ILE A 139 7.50 -3.52 -8.61
C ILE A 139 6.78 -4.17 -7.43
N THR A 140 6.63 -5.48 -7.46
CA THR A 140 5.95 -6.27 -6.42
C THR A 140 6.55 -7.68 -6.33
N ASP A 141 6.39 -8.48 -5.29
CA ASP A 141 6.18 -8.04 -3.92
C ASP A 141 7.50 -7.50 -3.38
N ALA A 142 7.46 -6.30 -2.82
CA ALA A 142 8.72 -5.63 -2.54
C ALA A 142 9.21 -5.85 -1.09
N ALA A 143 8.31 -6.15 -0.13
CA ALA A 143 8.71 -6.12 1.27
C ALA A 143 7.90 -6.98 2.26
N ILE A 144 6.81 -7.62 1.85
CA ILE A 144 5.92 -8.31 2.82
C ILE A 144 6.12 -9.83 2.82
N ASN A 145 6.19 -10.45 1.65
CA ASN A 145 6.30 -11.89 1.54
C ASN A 145 7.76 -12.32 1.35
N ILE A 146 8.35 -12.98 2.34
CA ILE A 146 9.76 -13.38 2.31
C ILE A 146 9.99 -14.57 1.38
N ALA A 147 9.15 -15.60 1.49
CA ALA A 147 9.23 -16.82 0.68
C ALA A 147 7.82 -17.24 0.23
N PRO A 148 7.21 -16.49 -0.70
CA PRO A 148 5.85 -16.76 -1.12
C PRO A 148 5.76 -18.11 -1.87
N THR A 149 4.68 -18.85 -1.57
CA THR A 149 4.29 -20.04 -2.33
C THR A 149 3.72 -19.66 -3.70
N LEU A 150 3.47 -20.64 -4.57
CA LEU A 150 2.79 -20.40 -5.84
C LEU A 150 1.41 -19.72 -5.61
N GLU A 151 0.63 -20.20 -4.63
CA GLU A 151 -0.68 -19.65 -4.28
C GLU A 151 -0.57 -18.20 -3.79
N ASP A 152 0.43 -17.90 -2.95
CA ASP A 152 0.71 -16.53 -2.52
C ASP A 152 1.04 -15.62 -3.71
N LYS A 153 1.82 -16.12 -4.68
CA LYS A 153 2.19 -15.37 -5.90
C LYS A 153 1.00 -15.08 -6.81
N VAL A 154 -0.03 -15.92 -6.82
CA VAL A 154 -1.29 -15.62 -7.53
C VAL A 154 -1.90 -14.33 -6.98
N ASP A 155 -2.02 -14.21 -5.67
CA ASP A 155 -2.57 -13.03 -5.02
C ASP A 155 -1.67 -11.79 -5.20
N ILE A 156 -0.35 -11.96 -5.12
CA ILE A 156 0.63 -10.89 -5.39
C ILE A 156 0.44 -10.33 -6.81
N CYS A 157 0.35 -11.22 -7.80
CA CYS A 157 0.09 -10.83 -9.19
C CYS A 157 -1.25 -10.07 -9.32
N GLN A 158 -2.31 -10.64 -8.77
CA GLN A 158 -3.64 -10.03 -8.90
C GLN A 158 -3.72 -8.67 -8.21
N ASN A 159 -3.10 -8.49 -7.04
CA ASN A 159 -3.03 -7.20 -6.35
C ASN A 159 -2.34 -6.13 -7.21
N ALA A 160 -1.21 -6.47 -7.83
CA ALA A 160 -0.49 -5.55 -8.70
C ALA A 160 -1.27 -5.21 -9.98
N ILE A 161 -1.97 -6.19 -10.56
CA ILE A 161 -2.81 -6.01 -11.74
C ILE A 161 -3.98 -5.09 -11.40
N ASP A 162 -4.67 -5.32 -10.30
CA ASP A 162 -5.80 -4.50 -9.86
C ASP A 162 -5.38 -3.05 -9.62
N LEU A 163 -4.19 -2.83 -9.03
CA LEU A 163 -3.62 -1.50 -8.89
C LEU A 163 -3.34 -0.85 -10.24
N ALA A 164 -2.70 -1.56 -11.16
CA ALA A 164 -2.39 -1.03 -12.49
C ALA A 164 -3.66 -0.61 -13.25
N LEU A 165 -4.72 -1.42 -13.19
CA LEU A 165 -6.02 -1.10 -13.78
C LEU A 165 -6.64 0.15 -13.12
N SER A 166 -6.56 0.27 -11.80
CA SER A 166 -7.04 1.45 -11.05
C SER A 166 -6.29 2.72 -11.44
N LEU A 167 -5.01 2.60 -11.78
CA LEU A 167 -4.18 3.69 -12.29
C LEU A 167 -4.45 4.01 -13.77
N GLY A 168 -5.38 3.30 -14.42
CA GLY A 168 -5.78 3.53 -15.80
C GLY A 168 -4.93 2.85 -16.86
N VAL A 169 -4.16 1.85 -16.49
CA VAL A 169 -3.46 0.99 -17.43
C VAL A 169 -4.46 -0.03 -17.99
N GLU A 170 -4.91 0.14 -19.21
CA GLU A 170 -5.98 -0.69 -19.80
C GLU A 170 -5.57 -2.15 -20.01
N ARG A 171 -4.30 -2.38 -20.34
CA ARG A 171 -3.73 -3.71 -20.62
C ARG A 171 -2.39 -3.87 -19.90
N PRO A 172 -2.39 -4.10 -18.59
CA PRO A 172 -1.16 -4.33 -17.84
C PRO A 172 -0.37 -5.52 -18.40
N LYS A 173 0.94 -5.35 -18.43
CA LYS A 173 1.90 -6.42 -18.72
C LYS A 173 2.68 -6.73 -17.47
N LEU A 174 2.69 -7.98 -17.06
CA LEU A 174 3.36 -8.43 -15.84
C LEU A 174 4.45 -9.43 -16.20
N ALA A 175 5.70 -9.05 -15.98
CA ALA A 175 6.84 -9.93 -16.12
C ALA A 175 7.13 -10.60 -14.76
N ILE A 176 7.17 -11.92 -14.76
CA ILE A 176 7.46 -12.72 -13.57
C ILE A 176 8.93 -13.11 -13.62
N LEU A 177 9.73 -12.45 -12.79
CA LEU A 177 11.18 -12.53 -12.84
C LEU A 177 11.70 -13.76 -12.08
N ALA A 178 12.76 -14.33 -12.62
CA ALA A 178 13.62 -15.30 -11.96
C ALA A 178 15.09 -14.97 -12.26
N ALA A 179 16.01 -15.70 -11.66
CA ALA A 179 17.44 -15.48 -11.90
C ALA A 179 17.90 -15.87 -13.31
N VAL A 180 17.10 -16.67 -14.03
CA VAL A 180 17.32 -17.06 -15.44
C VAL A 180 16.00 -16.97 -16.20
N GLU A 181 16.08 -16.81 -17.51
CA GLU A 181 14.94 -16.57 -18.42
C GLU A 181 14.42 -17.86 -19.07
N THR A 182 14.76 -19.00 -18.49
CA THR A 182 14.34 -20.33 -18.96
C THR A 182 13.85 -21.18 -17.81
N VAL A 183 12.92 -22.07 -18.09
CA VAL A 183 12.40 -23.01 -17.09
C VAL A 183 13.49 -24.00 -16.69
N ASN A 184 13.80 -24.03 -15.40
CA ASN A 184 14.79 -24.92 -14.81
C ASN A 184 14.18 -25.63 -13.60
N SER A 185 14.10 -26.95 -13.67
CA SER A 185 13.49 -27.78 -12.62
C SER A 185 14.18 -27.68 -11.25
N LYS A 186 15.44 -27.22 -11.21
CA LYS A 186 16.18 -26.98 -9.96
C LYS A 186 15.97 -25.59 -9.37
N MET A 187 15.27 -24.72 -10.07
CA MET A 187 14.99 -23.34 -9.67
C MET A 187 13.47 -23.13 -9.58
N SER A 188 12.91 -23.28 -8.39
CA SER A 188 11.46 -23.21 -8.15
C SER A 188 10.82 -21.91 -8.64
N ALA A 189 11.53 -20.80 -8.58
CA ALA A 189 11.01 -19.51 -9.08
C ALA A 189 10.69 -19.56 -10.59
N THR A 190 11.45 -20.32 -11.39
CA THR A 190 11.17 -20.47 -12.83
C THR A 190 9.94 -21.34 -13.08
N LEU A 191 9.72 -22.35 -12.25
CA LEU A 191 8.53 -23.21 -12.31
C LEU A 191 7.28 -22.43 -11.93
N ASP A 192 7.36 -21.63 -10.86
CA ASP A 192 6.26 -20.78 -10.44
C ASP A 192 5.91 -19.74 -11.52
N ALA A 193 6.91 -19.13 -12.15
CA ALA A 193 6.70 -18.18 -13.23
C ALA A 193 5.92 -18.82 -14.40
N ALA A 194 6.34 -20.00 -14.85
CA ALA A 194 5.67 -20.76 -15.90
C ALA A 194 4.21 -21.12 -15.50
N ALA A 195 4.02 -21.56 -14.24
CA ALA A 195 2.71 -21.91 -13.73
C ALA A 195 1.78 -20.68 -13.69
N LEU A 196 2.27 -19.52 -13.22
CA LEU A 196 1.50 -18.27 -13.16
C LEU A 196 1.08 -17.80 -14.56
N CYS A 197 1.95 -17.92 -15.57
CA CYS A 197 1.58 -17.62 -16.95
C CYS A 197 0.45 -18.54 -17.43
N LYS A 198 0.52 -19.83 -17.13
CA LYS A 198 -0.55 -20.78 -17.48
C LYS A 198 -1.85 -20.47 -16.72
N MET A 199 -1.76 -20.08 -15.44
CA MET A 199 -2.91 -19.68 -14.63
C MET A 199 -3.62 -18.45 -15.23
N ALA A 200 -2.87 -17.49 -15.78
CA ALA A 200 -3.44 -16.34 -16.48
C ALA A 200 -4.18 -16.77 -17.77
N GLU A 201 -3.60 -17.67 -18.55
CA GLU A 201 -4.28 -18.24 -19.73
C GLU A 201 -5.59 -18.98 -19.39
N ARG A 202 -5.67 -19.58 -18.21
CA ARG A 202 -6.82 -20.32 -17.71
C ARG A 202 -7.84 -19.44 -16.96
N GLY A 203 -7.58 -18.13 -16.84
CA GLY A 203 -8.47 -17.21 -16.13
C GLY A 203 -8.41 -17.29 -14.61
N GLN A 204 -7.38 -17.94 -14.04
CA GLN A 204 -7.12 -17.95 -12.59
C GLN A 204 -6.49 -16.64 -12.12
N ILE A 205 -5.80 -15.94 -13.01
CA ILE A 205 -5.33 -14.56 -12.86
C ILE A 205 -5.88 -13.77 -14.03
N THR A 206 -6.48 -12.62 -13.77
CA THR A 206 -7.21 -11.87 -14.79
C THR A 206 -6.75 -10.41 -14.87
N GLY A 207 -6.96 -9.79 -16.05
CA GLY A 207 -6.78 -8.36 -16.25
C GLY A 207 -5.39 -7.95 -16.76
N ALA A 208 -4.49 -8.88 -17.05
CA ALA A 208 -3.16 -8.58 -17.56
C ALA A 208 -2.65 -9.65 -18.53
N LEU A 209 -1.59 -9.31 -19.25
CA LEU A 209 -0.76 -10.26 -19.97
C LEU A 209 0.43 -10.62 -19.08
N LEU A 210 0.62 -11.90 -18.82
CA LEU A 210 1.72 -12.43 -18.02
C LEU A 210 2.75 -13.10 -18.91
N ASP A 211 4.02 -12.89 -18.59
CA ASP A 211 5.13 -13.60 -19.19
C ASP A 211 6.23 -13.88 -18.14
N GLY A 212 6.95 -14.96 -18.31
CA GLY A 212 8.03 -15.41 -17.42
C GLY A 212 8.30 -16.91 -17.52
N PRO A 213 9.48 -17.31 -16.99
CA PRO A 213 10.54 -16.51 -16.41
C PRO A 213 11.30 -15.69 -17.43
#